data_a06d828cc083ec8aeee0c215801f73b1
#
_entry.id   a06d828cc083ec8aeee0c215801f73b1
#
_cell.length_a   1.000
_cell.length_b   1.000
_cell.length_c   1.000
_cell.angle_alpha   90.00
_cell.angle_beta   90.00
_cell.angle_gamma   90.00
#
_symmetry.space_group_name_H-M   'P 1'
#
loop_
_entity.id
_entity.type
_entity.pdbx_description
1 polymer ?
#
loop_
_entity_poly.entity_id
_entity_poly.type
_entity_poly.pdbx_seq_one_letter_code
_entity_poly.pdbx_strand_id
1 'polypeptide(L)'
;TYAQDNATFIERGPFNAPGRTRALIVDAGDATKNTWIAGSVGGGVWKTTDGGTTWTNISNDMDNIAISWLGQSKSNPDVLYAATGENWIGSLGDITGAGVYKSTNGGGNWVNVSTQDSEGYVDNKFSNVSRLLVDPENSDNVVISTVGGGGSYIFKTTNGGSSWTQTATGLSRICLL
;
A
#
# COMPACT_ATOMS: atom_id res chain seq x y z
N THR A 1 -36.44 -14.44 8.82
CA THR A 1 -36.41 -13.54 7.65
C THR A 1 -35.27 -12.56 7.85
N TYR A 2 -34.17 -12.75 7.11
CA TYR A 2 -33.11 -11.75 7.04
C TYR A 2 -33.67 -10.55 6.28
N ALA A 3 -33.67 -9.36 6.90
CA ALA A 3 -33.96 -8.12 6.21
C ALA A 3 -32.87 -7.93 5.14
N GLN A 4 -33.27 -7.95 3.87
CA GLN A 4 -32.39 -7.45 2.81
C GLN A 4 -32.38 -5.92 2.97
N ASP A 5 -31.27 -5.41 3.52
CA ASP A 5 -30.99 -4.00 3.42
C ASP A 5 -30.79 -3.67 1.95
N ASN A 6 -31.64 -2.86 1.39
CA ASN A 6 -31.49 -2.32 0.04
C ASN A 6 -30.34 -1.31 0.05
N ALA A 7 -29.10 -1.83 0.05
CA ALA A 7 -27.93 -0.99 -0.03
C ALA A 7 -27.92 -0.30 -1.41
N THR A 8 -27.92 1.01 -1.41
CA THR A 8 -27.73 1.81 -2.61
C THR A 8 -26.24 2.09 -2.76
N PHE A 9 -25.64 1.60 -3.82
CA PHE A 9 -24.25 1.87 -4.16
C PHE A 9 -24.17 3.17 -4.97
N ILE A 10 -23.36 4.11 -4.50
CA ILE A 10 -23.07 5.37 -5.19
C ILE A 10 -21.61 5.39 -5.50
N GLU A 11 -21.27 5.61 -6.78
CA GLU A 11 -19.89 5.78 -7.20
C GLU A 11 -19.29 7.05 -6.60
N ARG A 12 -18.09 6.94 -5.99
CA ARG A 12 -17.42 8.02 -5.27
C ARG A 12 -16.01 8.32 -5.78
N GLY A 13 -15.68 7.80 -6.98
CA GLY A 13 -14.36 8.04 -7.57
C GLY A 13 -13.22 7.28 -6.88
N PRO A 14 -11.98 7.70 -7.09
CA PRO A 14 -11.54 8.89 -7.84
C PRO A 14 -11.74 8.78 -9.36
N PHE A 15 -12.38 9.77 -9.98
CA PHE A 15 -12.64 9.80 -11.44
C PHE A 15 -11.46 10.37 -12.24
N ASN A 16 -10.54 11.05 -11.57
CA ASN A 16 -9.37 11.72 -12.13
C ASN A 16 -8.06 10.97 -11.88
N ALA A 17 -8.11 9.78 -11.27
CA ALA A 17 -6.94 8.92 -11.06
C ALA A 17 -6.82 7.93 -12.23
N PRO A 18 -5.73 7.93 -12.99
CA PRO A 18 -5.50 6.92 -14.00
C PRO A 18 -5.21 5.56 -13.38
N GLY A 19 -5.65 4.48 -14.05
CA GLY A 19 -5.38 3.11 -13.66
C GLY A 19 -6.42 2.51 -12.70
N ARG A 20 -6.16 1.25 -12.31
CA ARG A 20 -7.05 0.50 -11.42
C ARG A 20 -6.79 0.84 -9.97
N THR A 21 -7.83 1.10 -9.20
CA THR A 21 -7.73 1.17 -7.75
C THR A 21 -7.51 -0.24 -7.18
N ARG A 22 -6.42 -0.43 -6.44
CA ARG A 22 -6.02 -1.69 -5.84
C ARG A 22 -6.14 -1.71 -4.32
N ALA A 23 -6.09 -0.54 -3.71
CA ALA A 23 -6.18 -0.38 -2.27
C ALA A 23 -7.11 0.76 -1.92
N LEU A 24 -7.87 0.57 -0.84
CA LEU A 24 -8.73 1.60 -0.25
C LEU A 24 -8.73 1.40 1.25
N ILE A 25 -8.46 2.45 2.00
CA ILE A 25 -8.58 2.48 3.46
C ILE A 25 -9.47 3.66 3.88
N VAL A 26 -10.28 3.43 4.91
CA VAL A 26 -10.98 4.49 5.64
C VAL A 26 -10.07 4.92 6.77
N ASP A 27 -9.73 6.20 6.84
CA ASP A 27 -8.79 6.75 7.82
C ASP A 27 -9.26 6.44 9.25
N ALA A 28 -8.40 5.75 10.00
CA ALA A 28 -8.68 5.36 11.37
C ALA A 28 -8.73 6.57 12.32
N GLY A 29 -8.07 7.69 11.97
CA GLY A 29 -8.04 8.94 12.73
C GLY A 29 -9.29 9.81 12.53
N ASP A 30 -10.05 9.57 11.46
CA ASP A 30 -11.26 10.34 11.20
C ASP A 30 -12.51 9.69 11.80
N ALA A 31 -13.02 10.28 12.86
CA ALA A 31 -14.24 9.81 13.52
C ALA A 31 -15.49 9.89 12.63
N THR A 32 -15.51 10.81 11.66
CA THR A 32 -16.63 10.99 10.71
C THR A 32 -16.66 9.95 9.60
N LYS A 33 -15.53 9.23 9.39
CA LYS A 33 -15.33 8.24 8.31
C LYS A 33 -15.47 8.82 6.90
N ASN A 34 -15.31 10.13 6.74
CA ASN A 34 -15.33 10.81 5.43
C ASN A 34 -13.94 10.90 4.79
N THR A 35 -12.87 10.60 5.55
CA THR A 35 -11.50 10.56 5.02
C THR A 35 -11.18 9.16 4.53
N TRP A 36 -10.90 9.05 3.22
CA TRP A 36 -10.50 7.79 2.59
C TRP A 36 -9.18 7.99 1.83
N ILE A 37 -8.40 6.92 1.73
CA ILE A 37 -7.13 6.92 1.01
C ILE A 37 -7.16 5.76 0.02
N ALA A 38 -6.99 6.08 -1.26
CA ALA A 38 -7.05 5.13 -2.37
C ALA A 38 -5.67 5.01 -3.04
N GLY A 39 -5.28 3.79 -3.38
CA GLY A 39 -4.07 3.49 -4.13
C GLY A 39 -4.39 2.98 -5.53
N SER A 40 -3.82 3.62 -6.54
CA SER A 40 -3.97 3.27 -7.95
C SER A 40 -2.68 2.72 -8.54
N VAL A 41 -2.80 1.69 -9.39
CA VAL A 41 -1.64 1.05 -10.05
C VAL A 41 -0.90 2.01 -11.01
N GLY A 42 -1.59 2.96 -11.58
CA GLY A 42 -0.98 3.91 -12.51
C GLY A 42 -1.15 5.37 -12.12
N GLY A 43 -1.65 5.65 -10.90
CA GLY A 43 -2.01 7.00 -10.51
C GLY A 43 -1.57 7.42 -9.10
N GLY A 44 -0.82 6.59 -8.38
CA GLY A 44 -0.31 6.92 -7.05
C GLY A 44 -1.37 6.83 -5.95
N VAL A 45 -1.18 7.62 -4.90
CA VAL A 45 -2.04 7.67 -3.71
C VAL A 45 -2.91 8.91 -3.73
N TRP A 46 -4.19 8.71 -3.50
CA TRP A 46 -5.22 9.76 -3.52
C TRP A 46 -5.97 9.79 -2.20
N LYS A 47 -6.30 10.98 -1.73
CA LYS A 47 -7.02 11.20 -0.47
C LYS A 47 -8.27 12.06 -0.70
N THR A 48 -9.36 11.67 -0.06
CA THR A 48 -10.56 12.48 0.10
C THR A 48 -10.80 12.77 1.58
N THR A 49 -11.44 13.89 1.90
CA THR A 49 -11.89 14.24 3.26
C THR A 49 -13.39 14.55 3.31
N ASP A 50 -14.09 14.35 2.20
CA ASP A 50 -15.52 14.68 2.00
C ASP A 50 -16.35 13.49 1.51
N GLY A 51 -15.93 12.27 1.89
CA GLY A 51 -16.63 11.03 1.56
C GLY A 51 -16.57 10.69 0.08
N GLY A 52 -15.49 11.07 -0.61
CA GLY A 52 -15.24 10.75 -2.01
C GLY A 52 -15.81 11.73 -3.01
N THR A 53 -16.28 12.91 -2.57
CA THR A 53 -16.79 13.96 -3.46
C THR A 53 -15.63 14.60 -4.24
N THR A 54 -14.52 14.90 -3.54
CA THR A 54 -13.30 15.41 -4.15
C THR A 54 -12.09 14.55 -3.76
N TRP A 55 -11.09 14.46 -4.64
CA TRP A 55 -9.89 13.66 -4.42
C TRP A 55 -8.64 14.47 -4.76
N THR A 56 -7.66 14.41 -3.88
CA THR A 56 -6.35 15.07 -4.04
C THR A 56 -5.25 14.02 -4.12
N ASN A 57 -4.34 14.15 -5.07
CA ASN A 57 -3.13 13.31 -5.12
C ASN A 57 -2.19 13.70 -3.97
N ILE A 58 -1.73 12.70 -3.22
CA ILE A 58 -0.83 12.87 -2.07
C ILE A 58 0.48 12.07 -2.23
N SER A 59 0.85 11.69 -3.45
CA SER A 59 2.04 10.90 -3.77
C SER A 59 3.01 11.60 -4.73
N ASN A 60 2.97 12.94 -4.79
CA ASN A 60 3.78 13.72 -5.75
C ASN A 60 5.30 13.62 -5.49
N ASP A 61 5.72 13.19 -4.33
CA ASP A 61 7.10 12.99 -3.91
C ASP A 61 7.57 11.52 -3.98
N MET A 62 6.71 10.63 -4.49
CA MET A 62 7.08 9.22 -4.68
C MET A 62 7.69 9.01 -6.08
N ASP A 63 8.84 8.34 -6.14
CA ASP A 63 9.49 7.96 -7.40
C ASP A 63 8.74 6.87 -8.16
N ASN A 64 7.88 6.11 -7.48
CA ASN A 64 7.07 5.05 -8.07
C ASN A 64 5.62 5.16 -7.59
N ILE A 65 4.70 5.25 -8.54
CA ILE A 65 3.27 5.46 -8.30
C ILE A 65 2.41 4.20 -8.55
N ALA A 66 3.04 3.06 -8.79
CA ALA A 66 2.34 1.79 -9.01
C ALA A 66 1.88 1.16 -7.69
N ILE A 67 0.86 1.74 -7.06
CA ILE A 67 0.39 1.30 -5.75
C ILE A 67 -0.32 -0.04 -5.85
N SER A 68 0.20 -1.03 -5.11
CA SER A 68 -0.38 -2.37 -4.99
C SER A 68 -1.18 -2.56 -3.71
N TRP A 69 -0.77 -1.90 -2.61
CA TRP A 69 -1.44 -2.00 -1.32
C TRP A 69 -1.22 -0.74 -0.47
N LEU A 70 -2.16 -0.49 0.46
CA LEU A 70 -2.04 0.56 1.48
C LEU A 70 -2.25 -0.05 2.86
N GLY A 71 -1.53 0.46 3.85
CA GLY A 71 -1.69 0.10 5.25
C GLY A 71 -1.64 1.31 6.16
N GLN A 72 -2.42 1.26 7.24
CA GLN A 72 -2.47 2.27 8.30
C GLN A 72 -2.53 1.58 9.65
N SER A 73 -1.84 2.11 10.64
CA SER A 73 -1.98 1.67 12.02
C SER A 73 -3.10 2.43 12.72
N LYS A 74 -3.88 1.73 13.55
CA LYS A 74 -4.90 2.37 14.40
C LYS A 74 -4.27 3.12 15.57
N SER A 75 -3.13 2.67 16.06
CA SER A 75 -2.43 3.32 17.19
C SER A 75 -1.83 4.67 16.82
N ASN A 76 -1.47 4.87 15.55
CA ASN A 76 -0.99 6.14 15.02
C ASN A 76 -1.48 6.32 13.58
N PRO A 77 -2.66 6.92 13.38
CA PRO A 77 -3.26 7.07 12.05
C PRO A 77 -2.47 7.97 11.08
N ASP A 78 -1.56 8.81 11.57
CA ASP A 78 -0.67 9.61 10.72
C ASP A 78 0.37 8.75 10.01
N VAL A 79 0.61 7.52 10.51
CA VAL A 79 1.55 6.60 9.88
C VAL A 79 0.82 5.75 8.83
N LEU A 80 1.24 5.95 7.59
CA LEU A 80 0.76 5.23 6.42
C LEU A 80 1.91 4.48 5.75
N TYR A 81 1.59 3.35 5.16
CA TYR A 81 2.51 2.60 4.30
C TYR A 81 1.85 2.38 2.94
N ALA A 82 2.64 2.58 1.88
CA ALA A 82 2.25 2.28 0.51
C ALA A 82 3.20 1.25 -0.09
N ALA A 83 2.66 0.12 -0.50
CA ALA A 83 3.36 -0.91 -1.23
C ALA A 83 3.26 -0.66 -2.73
N THR A 84 4.32 -0.96 -3.48
CA THR A 84 4.38 -0.71 -4.91
C THR A 84 4.71 -1.95 -5.71
N GLY A 85 4.40 -1.90 -7.03
CA GLY A 85 4.64 -2.94 -8.00
C GLY A 85 3.46 -3.88 -8.19
N GLU A 86 3.21 -4.25 -9.42
CA GLU A 86 2.18 -5.22 -9.77
C GLU A 86 2.78 -6.38 -10.55
N ASN A 87 2.71 -7.57 -9.97
CA ASN A 87 3.06 -8.81 -10.65
C ASN A 87 1.76 -9.49 -11.11
N TRP A 88 1.55 -9.52 -12.42
CA TRP A 88 0.44 -10.24 -13.04
C TRP A 88 0.96 -11.52 -13.67
N ILE A 89 0.63 -12.65 -13.10
CA ILE A 89 1.14 -13.96 -13.48
C ILE A 89 0.89 -14.25 -14.96
N GLY A 90 1.98 -14.42 -15.72
CA GLY A 90 1.97 -14.92 -17.09
C GLY A 90 1.61 -13.89 -18.15
N SER A 91 1.66 -12.61 -17.87
CA SER A 91 1.37 -11.53 -18.81
C SER A 91 2.56 -10.63 -19.10
N LEU A 92 2.61 -10.11 -20.30
CA LEU A 92 3.47 -9.00 -20.73
C LEU A 92 3.00 -7.67 -20.09
N GLY A 93 3.11 -7.52 -18.75
CA GLY A 93 2.53 -6.34 -18.13
C GLY A 93 2.82 -6.15 -16.64
N ASP A 94 3.86 -6.80 -16.13
CA ASP A 94 4.32 -6.51 -14.76
C ASP A 94 4.80 -5.08 -14.66
N ILE A 95 4.30 -4.35 -13.68
CA ILE A 95 4.75 -3.00 -13.36
C ILE A 95 5.70 -3.12 -12.18
N THR A 96 6.99 -2.92 -12.45
CA THR A 96 8.02 -2.95 -11.40
C THR A 96 7.77 -1.82 -10.41
N GLY A 97 7.68 -2.17 -9.14
CA GLY A 97 7.61 -1.22 -8.05
C GLY A 97 8.98 -0.82 -7.52
N ALA A 98 8.96 0.06 -6.54
CA ALA A 98 10.13 0.48 -5.77
C ALA A 98 9.97 0.12 -4.27
N GLY A 99 9.30 -1.00 -3.98
CA GLY A 99 9.15 -1.52 -2.64
C GLY A 99 8.07 -0.80 -1.82
N VAL A 100 8.42 -0.37 -0.61
CA VAL A 100 7.52 0.20 0.39
C VAL A 100 7.89 1.63 0.69
N TYR A 101 6.89 2.51 0.68
CA TYR A 101 7.00 3.88 1.15
C TYR A 101 6.27 4.04 2.49
N LYS A 102 6.80 4.89 3.36
CA LYS A 102 6.21 5.27 4.64
C LYS A 102 5.96 6.77 4.67
N SER A 103 4.79 7.16 5.14
CA SER A 103 4.48 8.52 5.57
C SER A 103 4.28 8.52 7.08
N THR A 104 4.65 9.63 7.75
CA THR A 104 4.43 9.86 9.19
C THR A 104 3.55 11.07 9.46
N ASN A 105 2.91 11.62 8.42
CA ASN A 105 2.10 12.83 8.49
C ASN A 105 0.83 12.74 7.63
N GLY A 106 0.20 11.57 7.64
CA GLY A 106 -1.09 11.35 6.98
C GLY A 106 -1.04 11.43 5.43
N GLY A 107 0.13 11.16 4.85
CA GLY A 107 0.38 11.19 3.41
C GLY A 107 0.90 12.54 2.90
N GLY A 108 1.31 13.45 3.78
CA GLY A 108 1.86 14.75 3.37
C GLY A 108 3.21 14.64 2.66
N ASN A 109 4.01 13.64 3.02
CA ASN A 109 5.22 13.23 2.31
C ASN A 109 5.53 11.75 2.56
N TRP A 110 6.32 11.17 1.65
CA TRP A 110 6.64 9.75 1.63
C TRP A 110 8.15 9.51 1.53
N VAL A 111 8.63 8.51 2.25
CA VAL A 111 10.03 8.08 2.22
C VAL A 111 10.06 6.59 1.89
N ASN A 112 10.92 6.19 0.96
CA ASN A 112 11.15 4.78 0.70
C ASN A 112 11.86 4.13 1.88
N VAL A 113 11.27 3.05 2.40
CA VAL A 113 11.78 2.31 3.58
C VAL A 113 12.12 0.86 3.24
N SER A 114 12.30 0.55 1.96
CA SER A 114 12.72 -0.78 1.51
C SER A 114 14.21 -1.03 1.75
N THR A 115 14.59 -2.28 1.83
CA THR A 115 16.01 -2.65 1.79
C THR A 115 16.62 -2.22 0.46
N GLN A 116 17.78 -1.57 0.54
CA GLN A 116 18.57 -1.17 -0.62
C GLN A 116 19.80 -2.05 -0.74
N ASP A 117 20.32 -2.21 -1.95
CA ASP A 117 21.61 -2.82 -2.21
C ASP A 117 22.78 -1.85 -1.90
N SER A 118 24.02 -2.30 -2.15
CA SER A 118 25.22 -1.49 -1.90
C SER A 118 25.34 -0.25 -2.79
N GLU A 119 24.57 -0.17 -3.85
CA GLU A 119 24.54 0.92 -4.82
C GLU A 119 23.38 1.90 -4.55
N GLY A 120 22.56 1.62 -3.55
CA GLY A 120 21.40 2.45 -3.16
C GLY A 120 20.12 2.16 -3.94
N TYR A 121 20.09 1.11 -4.76
CA TYR A 121 18.87 0.67 -5.43
C TYR A 121 18.07 -0.24 -4.52
N VAL A 122 16.76 -0.20 -4.66
CA VAL A 122 15.86 -1.12 -3.93
C VAL A 122 16.18 -2.56 -4.31
N ASP A 123 16.41 -3.43 -3.30
CA ASP A 123 16.66 -4.86 -3.50
C ASP A 123 15.54 -5.47 -4.37
N ASN A 124 15.91 -6.22 -5.40
CA ASN A 124 14.98 -6.85 -6.34
C ASN A 124 13.92 -7.73 -5.69
N LYS A 125 14.15 -8.21 -4.46
CA LYS A 125 13.14 -8.93 -3.68
C LYS A 125 11.95 -8.06 -3.28
N PHE A 126 12.11 -6.73 -3.29
CA PHE A 126 11.08 -5.75 -3.01
C PHE A 126 10.43 -5.17 -4.28
N SER A 127 10.81 -5.63 -5.48
CA SER A 127 10.32 -5.05 -6.74
C SER A 127 8.80 -5.14 -6.93
N ASN A 128 8.16 -6.11 -6.32
CA ASN A 128 6.70 -6.23 -6.32
C ASN A 128 6.19 -6.64 -4.93
N VAL A 129 5.64 -5.70 -4.20
CA VAL A 129 5.04 -5.96 -2.88
C VAL A 129 3.55 -6.23 -3.08
N SER A 130 3.15 -7.49 -2.87
CA SER A 130 1.78 -7.94 -3.16
C SER A 130 0.79 -7.58 -2.06
N ARG A 131 1.24 -7.62 -0.80
CA ARG A 131 0.41 -7.32 0.38
C ARG A 131 1.26 -6.70 1.47
N LEU A 132 0.59 -5.92 2.30
CA LEU A 132 1.19 -5.24 3.45
C LEU A 132 0.18 -5.24 4.60
N LEU A 133 0.64 -5.62 5.78
CA LEU A 133 -0.14 -5.59 7.01
C LEU A 133 0.62 -4.77 8.05
N VAL A 134 -0.05 -3.80 8.64
CA VAL A 134 0.47 -2.98 9.76
C VAL A 134 -0.20 -3.47 11.05
N ASP A 135 0.59 -3.63 12.09
CA ASP A 135 0.08 -3.94 13.42
C ASP A 135 -0.83 -2.80 13.92
N PRO A 136 -2.08 -3.10 14.30
CA PRO A 136 -3.00 -2.07 14.76
C PRO A 136 -2.55 -1.37 16.05
N GLU A 137 -1.71 -2.01 16.85
CA GLU A 137 -1.24 -1.49 18.15
C GLU A 137 0.14 -0.86 18.09
N ASN A 138 0.93 -1.17 17.02
CA ASN A 138 2.27 -0.62 16.85
C ASN A 138 2.56 -0.34 15.38
N SER A 139 2.55 0.94 15.01
CA SER A 139 2.78 1.40 13.63
C SER A 139 4.14 1.01 13.04
N ASP A 140 5.13 0.64 13.86
CA ASP A 140 6.45 0.23 13.39
C ASP A 140 6.57 -1.27 13.08
N ASN A 141 5.56 -2.06 13.47
CA ASN A 141 5.47 -3.48 13.15
C ASN A 141 4.73 -3.67 11.82
N VAL A 142 5.43 -4.11 10.79
CA VAL A 142 4.85 -4.35 9.46
C VAL A 142 5.31 -5.68 8.91
N VAL A 143 4.40 -6.39 8.26
CA VAL A 143 4.69 -7.61 7.51
C VAL A 143 4.30 -7.38 6.05
N ILE A 144 5.17 -7.81 5.13
CA ILE A 144 4.91 -7.73 3.69
C ILE A 144 5.13 -9.07 3.03
N SER A 145 4.37 -9.32 1.96
CA SER A 145 4.68 -10.38 1.00
C SER A 145 5.15 -9.76 -0.31
N THR A 146 6.22 -10.32 -0.87
CA THR A 146 6.84 -9.80 -2.09
C THR A 146 7.07 -10.90 -3.11
N VAL A 147 7.12 -10.48 -4.38
CA VAL A 147 7.55 -11.31 -5.52
C VAL A 147 8.62 -10.52 -6.26
N GLY A 148 9.81 -11.10 -6.38
CA GLY A 148 10.93 -10.44 -7.04
C GLY A 148 12.22 -11.25 -6.86
N GLY A 149 13.30 -10.86 -7.52
CA GLY A 149 14.59 -11.56 -7.38
C GLY A 149 14.53 -13.07 -7.67
N GLY A 150 13.55 -13.51 -8.48
CA GLY A 150 13.36 -14.94 -8.80
C GLY A 150 12.59 -15.75 -7.75
N GLY A 151 11.97 -15.13 -6.75
CA GLY A 151 11.23 -15.84 -5.69
C GLY A 151 10.06 -15.05 -5.09
N SER A 152 9.42 -15.70 -4.12
CA SER A 152 8.40 -15.08 -3.26
C SER A 152 8.89 -15.12 -1.82
N TYR A 153 8.68 -14.02 -1.10
CA TYR A 153 9.24 -13.82 0.21
C TYR A 153 8.22 -13.21 1.16
N ILE A 154 8.42 -13.45 2.46
CA ILE A 154 7.78 -12.66 3.52
C ILE A 154 8.90 -11.95 4.29
N PHE A 155 8.72 -10.64 4.45
CA PHE A 155 9.57 -9.81 5.29
C PHE A 155 8.78 -9.21 6.44
N LYS A 156 9.48 -8.98 7.54
CA LYS A 156 8.96 -8.31 8.72
C LYS A 156 9.91 -7.19 9.13
N THR A 157 9.35 -6.07 9.53
CA THR A 157 10.04 -5.00 10.27
C THR A 157 9.39 -4.80 11.63
N THR A 158 10.15 -4.33 12.62
CA THR A 158 9.69 -3.89 13.95
C THR A 158 10.18 -2.49 14.29
N ASN A 159 10.74 -1.79 13.29
CA ASN A 159 11.31 -0.45 13.43
C ASN A 159 10.90 0.47 12.26
N GLY A 160 9.67 0.27 11.77
CA GLY A 160 9.06 1.14 10.78
C GLY A 160 9.72 1.10 9.40
N GLY A 161 10.39 0.00 9.06
CA GLY A 161 11.06 -0.18 7.78
C GLY A 161 12.54 0.22 7.78
N SER A 162 13.11 0.67 8.92
CA SER A 162 14.55 0.96 9.02
C SER A 162 15.41 -0.29 8.77
N SER A 163 14.87 -1.47 9.03
CA SER A 163 15.43 -2.76 8.62
C SER A 163 14.32 -3.79 8.43
N TRP A 164 14.58 -4.76 7.55
CA TRP A 164 13.66 -5.85 7.25
C TRP A 164 14.33 -7.20 7.47
N THR A 165 13.62 -8.11 8.10
CA THR A 165 14.04 -9.50 8.30
C THR A 165 13.21 -10.41 7.42
N GLN A 166 13.86 -11.20 6.58
CA GLN A 166 13.19 -12.23 5.79
C GLN A 166 12.78 -13.38 6.70
N THR A 167 11.48 -13.68 6.76
CA THR A 167 10.91 -14.71 7.63
C THR A 167 10.54 -15.99 6.88
N ALA A 168 10.29 -15.89 5.58
CA ALA A 168 9.99 -17.04 4.73
C ALA A 168 10.43 -16.80 3.28
N THR A 169 10.69 -17.90 2.56
CA THR A 169 11.07 -17.94 1.15
C THR A 169 10.47 -19.16 0.46
N GLY A 170 10.44 -19.14 -0.88
CA GLY A 170 10.03 -20.28 -1.69
C GLY A 170 8.53 -20.61 -1.62
N LEU A 171 7.72 -19.69 -1.15
CA LEU A 171 6.27 -19.85 -1.09
C LEU A 171 5.70 -19.69 -2.50
N SER A 172 5.09 -20.74 -3.04
CA SER A 172 4.36 -20.61 -4.29
C SER A 172 3.11 -19.77 -4.05
N ARG A 173 3.05 -18.56 -4.66
CA ARG A 173 1.90 -17.64 -4.64
C ARG A 173 1.36 -17.32 -3.24
N ILE A 174 1.97 -16.32 -2.58
CA ILE A 174 1.39 -15.82 -1.33
C ILE A 174 0.23 -14.88 -1.67
N CYS A 175 -1.00 -15.38 -1.54
CA CYS A 175 -2.16 -14.54 -1.30
C CYS A 175 -2.33 -14.44 0.22
N LEU A 176 -1.91 -13.34 0.83
CA LEU A 176 -2.43 -12.96 2.14
C LEU A 176 -3.86 -12.44 1.87
N LEU A 177 -4.85 -13.16 2.36
CA LEU A 177 -6.27 -12.80 2.30
C LEU A 177 -6.56 -11.61 3.19
#